data_fae38e3e7bad1c30d4635aeea5959858
#
_entry.id   fae38e3e7bad1c30d4635aeea5959858
#
_cell.length_a   1.000
_cell.length_b   1.000
_cell.length_c   1.000
_cell.angle_alpha   90.00
_cell.angle_beta   90.00
_cell.angle_gamma   90.00
#
_symmetry.space_group_name_H-M   'P 1'
#
loop_
_entity.id
_entity.type
_entity.pdbx_description
1 polymer ?
#
loop_
_entity_poly.entity_id
_entity_poly.type
_entity_poly.pdbx_seq_one_letter_code
_entity_poly.pdbx_strand_id
1 'polypeptide(L)'
;MTDDVRIPCHGEQLAAYVYRPGATRGDAPCVVMAHGFTGTRDDGLPGYAEAFRDAGFVVVLFDYRHFGASTGEPRQLLNIARQLDDYRAVIGWARGLDGVDPYRIVLWGTSYSGGHVLAIATADARIAAVISQAPYTDSIATLMCVAPRNIVRLGVEALRDQLGAWLGRPPRLVPALGAPGTFAVITAPGAESTFNALVGPNSEWRNEFAARLILKFGFYRPGLKAKHLKMPLLMCVCDQDATTPMVPSVKAAERAPRAEVRHYPYGHFDIYQDPRVKADQVAFLQRTVQGVSA
;
A
#
# COMPACT_ATOMS: atom_id res chain seq x y z
N MET A 1 -10.99 12.25 -16.49
CA MET A 1 -11.66 13.07 -15.45
C MET A 1 -11.31 12.43 -14.11
N THR A 2 -11.09 13.23 -13.08
CA THR A 2 -10.75 12.72 -11.73
C THR A 2 -11.76 13.32 -10.75
N ASP A 3 -12.46 12.45 -10.03
CA ASP A 3 -13.46 12.86 -9.03
C ASP A 3 -12.88 12.61 -7.63
N ASP A 4 -13.06 13.56 -6.69
CA ASP A 4 -12.77 13.35 -5.26
C ASP A 4 -14.05 12.89 -4.56
N VAL A 5 -14.05 11.72 -3.98
CA VAL A 5 -15.23 11.08 -3.40
C VAL A 5 -14.99 10.70 -1.95
N ARG A 6 -16.08 10.44 -1.22
CA ARG A 6 -16.06 9.92 0.14
C ARG A 6 -16.75 8.56 0.18
N ILE A 7 -16.04 7.54 0.64
CA ILE A 7 -16.53 6.16 0.71
C ILE A 7 -16.84 5.83 2.17
N PRO A 8 -18.11 5.51 2.51
CA PRO A 8 -18.48 5.17 3.88
C PRO A 8 -17.79 3.87 4.34
N CYS A 9 -17.21 3.88 5.53
CA CYS A 9 -16.55 2.71 6.11
C CYS A 9 -16.59 2.74 7.65
N HIS A 10 -17.42 1.89 8.26
CA HIS A 10 -17.50 1.74 9.73
C HIS A 10 -17.67 3.05 10.52
N GLY A 11 -18.51 3.95 10.04
CA GLY A 11 -18.76 5.26 10.66
C GLY A 11 -17.79 6.37 10.24
N GLU A 12 -16.74 6.03 9.49
CA GLU A 12 -15.79 6.96 8.91
C GLU A 12 -16.03 7.17 7.42
N GLN A 13 -15.35 8.17 6.84
CA GLN A 13 -15.38 8.49 5.42
C GLN A 13 -13.97 8.35 4.84
N LEU A 14 -13.76 7.37 3.95
CA LEU A 14 -12.50 7.24 3.25
C LEU A 14 -12.47 8.19 2.06
N ALA A 15 -11.44 9.02 1.98
CA ALA A 15 -11.21 9.91 0.85
C ALA A 15 -10.60 9.11 -0.31
N ALA A 16 -11.16 9.23 -1.50
CA ALA A 16 -10.63 8.55 -2.68
C ALA A 16 -10.70 9.43 -3.92
N TYR A 17 -9.70 9.30 -4.79
CA TYR A 17 -9.76 9.77 -6.16
C TYR A 17 -10.28 8.66 -7.07
N VAL A 18 -11.24 9.00 -7.92
CA VAL A 18 -11.72 8.10 -8.98
C VAL A 18 -11.24 8.66 -10.33
N TYR A 19 -10.33 7.93 -10.97
CA TYR A 19 -9.87 8.24 -12.32
C TYR A 19 -10.68 7.42 -13.30
N ARG A 20 -11.34 8.09 -14.24
CA ARG A 20 -12.11 7.42 -15.28
C ARG A 20 -11.39 7.50 -16.62
N PRO A 21 -11.25 6.38 -17.37
CA PRO A 21 -10.70 6.40 -18.72
C PRO A 21 -11.62 7.20 -19.63
N GLY A 22 -11.16 7.53 -20.82
CA GLY A 22 -12.00 8.04 -21.91
C GLY A 22 -13.12 7.06 -22.25
N ALA A 23 -13.89 7.34 -23.29
CA ALA A 23 -15.01 6.50 -23.71
C ALA A 23 -14.58 5.03 -23.87
N THR A 24 -15.13 4.14 -23.05
CA THR A 24 -14.95 2.68 -23.11
C THR A 24 -16.17 2.02 -23.75
N ARG A 25 -15.96 0.92 -24.49
CA ARG A 25 -17.08 0.07 -24.94
C ARG A 25 -17.43 -0.90 -23.79
N GLY A 26 -18.50 -0.57 -23.05
CA GLY A 26 -18.96 -1.37 -21.91
C GLY A 26 -18.18 -1.09 -20.60
N ASP A 27 -18.41 -1.92 -19.60
CA ASP A 27 -17.82 -1.77 -18.27
C ASP A 27 -16.31 -2.04 -18.28
N ALA A 28 -15.55 -1.15 -17.65
CA ALA A 28 -14.11 -1.22 -17.58
C ALA A 28 -13.62 -2.03 -16.37
N PRO A 29 -12.44 -2.68 -16.44
CA PRO A 29 -11.79 -3.21 -15.24
C PRO A 29 -11.40 -2.07 -14.30
N CYS A 30 -11.33 -2.37 -12.99
CA CYS A 30 -11.02 -1.36 -11.99
C CYS A 30 -9.79 -1.74 -11.16
N VAL A 31 -8.86 -0.79 -10.99
CA VAL A 31 -7.71 -0.91 -10.10
C VAL A 31 -8.03 -0.17 -8.80
N VAL A 32 -8.06 -0.89 -7.68
CA VAL A 32 -8.13 -0.30 -6.34
C VAL A 32 -6.72 -0.16 -5.80
N MET A 33 -6.34 1.07 -5.43
CA MET A 33 -4.98 1.43 -5.04
C MET A 33 -4.91 2.05 -3.65
N ALA A 34 -3.87 1.70 -2.89
CA ALA A 34 -3.60 2.32 -1.59
C ALA A 34 -2.10 2.56 -1.36
N HIS A 35 -1.83 3.60 -0.55
CA HIS A 35 -0.49 4.01 -0.12
C HIS A 35 0.16 3.03 0.86
N GLY A 36 1.48 3.16 1.06
CA GLY A 36 2.27 2.41 2.01
C GLY A 36 2.15 2.92 3.46
N PHE A 37 3.16 2.56 4.25
CA PHE A 37 3.27 2.94 5.66
C PHE A 37 3.23 4.46 5.82
N THR A 38 2.27 4.97 6.58
CA THR A 38 2.01 6.39 6.91
C THR A 38 1.80 7.35 5.73
N GLY A 39 1.96 6.92 4.47
CA GLY A 39 1.76 7.77 3.30
C GLY A 39 0.31 8.21 3.10
N THR A 40 0.06 8.92 2.02
CA THR A 40 -1.27 9.31 1.55
C THR A 40 -1.45 9.01 0.07
N ARG A 41 -2.67 9.14 -0.44
CA ARG A 41 -3.00 8.98 -1.86
C ARG A 41 -2.26 9.96 -2.77
N ASP A 42 -1.75 11.06 -2.22
CA ASP A 42 -1.07 12.12 -2.96
C ASP A 42 0.45 11.90 -3.09
N ASP A 43 1.02 10.90 -2.36
CA ASP A 43 2.47 10.71 -2.27
C ASP A 43 2.97 9.72 -3.33
N GLY A 44 3.36 10.23 -4.50
CA GLY A 44 3.95 9.47 -5.60
C GLY A 44 3.00 8.51 -6.34
N LEU A 45 1.72 8.44 -5.95
CA LEU A 45 0.75 7.49 -6.50
C LEU A 45 -0.08 8.02 -7.68
N PRO A 46 -0.41 9.32 -7.79
CA PRO A 46 -1.23 9.83 -8.89
C PRO A 46 -0.73 9.43 -10.27
N GLY A 47 0.58 9.47 -10.52
CA GLY A 47 1.16 9.10 -11.81
C GLY A 47 0.97 7.61 -12.18
N TYR A 48 0.81 6.70 -11.21
CA TYR A 48 0.40 5.30 -11.45
C TYR A 48 -1.09 5.23 -11.81
N ALA A 49 -1.93 5.95 -11.06
CA ALA A 49 -3.37 5.99 -11.33
C ALA A 49 -3.67 6.53 -12.72
N GLU A 50 -2.94 7.56 -13.16
CA GLU A 50 -3.03 8.12 -14.52
C GLU A 50 -2.60 7.10 -15.57
N ALA A 51 -1.48 6.41 -15.38
CA ALA A 51 -1.01 5.39 -16.32
C ALA A 51 -2.03 4.25 -16.48
N PHE A 52 -2.66 3.79 -15.40
CA PHE A 52 -3.72 2.78 -15.48
C PHE A 52 -4.99 3.32 -16.12
N ARG A 53 -5.40 4.56 -15.82
CA ARG A 53 -6.52 5.23 -16.48
C ARG A 53 -6.30 5.31 -17.98
N ASP A 54 -5.12 5.71 -18.40
CA ASP A 54 -4.78 5.88 -19.84
C ASP A 54 -4.71 4.53 -20.57
N ALA A 55 -4.46 3.45 -19.81
CA ALA A 55 -4.56 2.07 -20.29
C ALA A 55 -6.00 1.49 -20.28
N GLY A 56 -7.02 2.31 -19.97
CA GLY A 56 -8.43 1.89 -20.03
C GLY A 56 -9.01 1.31 -18.75
N PHE A 57 -8.37 1.51 -17.59
CA PHE A 57 -8.88 1.10 -16.29
C PHE A 57 -9.57 2.26 -15.57
N VAL A 58 -10.68 1.97 -14.87
CA VAL A 58 -11.12 2.83 -13.79
C VAL A 58 -10.12 2.64 -12.63
N VAL A 59 -9.75 3.74 -11.95
CA VAL A 59 -8.84 3.63 -10.80
C VAL A 59 -9.48 4.28 -9.59
N VAL A 60 -9.45 3.58 -8.45
CA VAL A 60 -9.86 4.10 -7.15
C VAL A 60 -8.64 4.13 -6.25
N LEU A 61 -8.09 5.32 -6.03
CA LEU A 61 -6.91 5.57 -5.19
C LEU A 61 -7.36 6.24 -3.89
N PHE A 62 -7.17 5.58 -2.74
CA PHE A 62 -7.77 6.03 -1.48
C PHE A 62 -6.76 6.19 -0.33
N ASP A 63 -7.15 7.03 0.65
CA ASP A 63 -6.52 7.12 1.96
C ASP A 63 -7.19 6.17 2.96
N TYR A 64 -6.38 5.49 3.77
CA TYR A 64 -6.92 4.74 4.92
C TYR A 64 -7.49 5.68 5.98
N ARG A 65 -8.48 5.20 6.76
CA ARG A 65 -8.97 5.96 7.92
C ARG A 65 -7.80 6.40 8.82
N HIS A 66 -7.94 7.54 9.47
CA HIS A 66 -6.93 8.19 10.32
C HIS A 66 -5.75 8.83 9.56
N PHE A 67 -5.68 8.71 8.22
CA PHE A 67 -4.60 9.25 7.38
C PHE A 67 -5.14 10.14 6.26
N GLY A 68 -4.28 11.05 5.76
CA GLY A 68 -4.60 11.93 4.66
C GLY A 68 -5.94 12.63 4.83
N ALA A 69 -6.70 12.73 3.76
CA ALA A 69 -8.02 13.36 3.72
C ALA A 69 -9.18 12.47 4.22
N SER A 70 -8.91 11.21 4.62
CA SER A 70 -9.91 10.35 5.27
C SER A 70 -10.17 10.78 6.70
N THR A 71 -11.40 10.54 7.19
CA THR A 71 -11.75 10.81 8.58
C THR A 71 -11.20 9.74 9.52
N GLY A 72 -11.42 9.89 10.80
CA GLY A 72 -11.04 8.98 11.86
C GLY A 72 -10.14 9.62 12.91
N GLU A 73 -10.58 9.53 14.15
CA GLU A 73 -9.83 9.95 15.32
C GLU A 73 -9.46 8.75 16.21
N PRO A 74 -8.31 8.82 16.88
CA PRO A 74 -7.26 9.83 16.75
C PRO A 74 -6.52 9.73 15.41
N ARG A 75 -6.02 10.86 14.89
CA ARG A 75 -5.22 10.88 13.65
C ARG A 75 -3.94 10.03 13.82
N GLN A 76 -3.39 9.56 12.68
CA GLN A 76 -2.15 8.77 12.59
C GLN A 76 -2.22 7.42 13.33
N LEU A 77 -3.41 6.89 13.55
CA LEU A 77 -3.61 5.58 14.18
C LEU A 77 -3.61 4.47 13.14
N LEU A 78 -2.43 3.95 12.82
CA LEU A 78 -2.31 2.78 11.97
C LEU A 78 -2.73 1.51 12.72
N ASN A 79 -3.74 0.82 12.19
CA ASN A 79 -4.20 -0.47 12.68
C ASN A 79 -4.38 -1.43 11.50
N ILE A 80 -3.63 -2.51 11.48
CA ILE A 80 -3.58 -3.47 10.37
C ILE A 80 -4.98 -4.00 10.02
N ALA A 81 -5.74 -4.45 11.01
CA ALA A 81 -7.07 -5.00 10.76
C ALA A 81 -8.01 -3.95 10.15
N ARG A 82 -7.98 -2.71 10.68
CA ARG A 82 -8.78 -1.60 10.14
C ARG A 82 -8.38 -1.23 8.72
N GLN A 83 -7.09 -1.19 8.39
CA GLN A 83 -6.65 -0.93 7.02
C GLN A 83 -7.07 -2.04 6.04
N LEU A 84 -7.04 -3.29 6.47
CA LEU A 84 -7.59 -4.40 5.67
C LEU A 84 -9.11 -4.27 5.48
N ASP A 85 -9.85 -3.78 6.48
CA ASP A 85 -11.29 -3.54 6.38
C ASP A 85 -11.59 -2.34 5.49
N ASP A 86 -10.81 -1.26 5.57
CA ASP A 86 -10.91 -0.10 4.68
C ASP A 86 -10.74 -0.53 3.22
N TYR A 87 -9.73 -1.31 2.94
CA TYR A 87 -9.48 -1.81 1.59
C TYR A 87 -10.65 -2.66 1.07
N ARG A 88 -11.21 -3.54 1.91
CA ARG A 88 -12.39 -4.34 1.56
C ARG A 88 -13.63 -3.47 1.30
N ALA A 89 -13.82 -2.42 2.09
CA ALA A 89 -14.93 -1.47 1.89
C ALA A 89 -14.79 -0.77 0.54
N VAL A 90 -13.57 -0.31 0.18
CA VAL A 90 -13.32 0.32 -1.12
C VAL A 90 -13.52 -0.67 -2.28
N ILE A 91 -13.10 -1.93 -2.14
CA ILE A 91 -13.36 -2.98 -3.16
C ILE A 91 -14.88 -3.17 -3.34
N GLY A 92 -15.63 -3.27 -2.23
CA GLY A 92 -17.08 -3.40 -2.28
C GLY A 92 -17.76 -2.22 -2.97
N TRP A 93 -17.33 -1.01 -2.64
CA TRP A 93 -17.82 0.22 -3.24
C TRP A 93 -17.47 0.32 -4.74
N ALA A 94 -16.22 -0.02 -5.11
CA ALA A 94 -15.77 0.01 -6.50
C ALA A 94 -16.57 -0.95 -7.40
N ARG A 95 -16.98 -2.11 -6.87
CA ARG A 95 -17.84 -3.05 -7.58
C ARG A 95 -19.25 -2.52 -7.88
N GLY A 96 -19.71 -1.53 -7.14
CA GLY A 96 -21.00 -0.85 -7.36
C GLY A 96 -20.91 0.42 -8.20
N LEU A 97 -19.73 0.79 -8.70
CA LEU A 97 -19.58 1.97 -9.54
C LEU A 97 -20.12 1.74 -10.96
N ASP A 98 -20.85 2.70 -11.47
CA ASP A 98 -21.29 2.70 -12.86
C ASP A 98 -20.09 2.68 -13.81
N GLY A 99 -20.14 1.79 -14.80
CA GLY A 99 -19.09 1.59 -15.79
C GLY A 99 -17.90 0.76 -15.30
N VAL A 100 -18.02 0.08 -14.14
CA VAL A 100 -17.03 -0.86 -13.61
C VAL A 100 -17.54 -2.30 -13.72
N ASP A 101 -16.73 -3.18 -14.31
CA ASP A 101 -16.97 -4.62 -14.27
C ASP A 101 -16.62 -5.19 -12.87
N PRO A 102 -17.61 -5.64 -12.09
CA PRO A 102 -17.40 -6.10 -10.72
C PRO A 102 -16.57 -7.37 -10.60
N TYR A 103 -16.34 -8.08 -11.72
CA TYR A 103 -15.52 -9.30 -11.79
C TYR A 103 -14.09 -9.03 -12.26
N ARG A 104 -13.78 -7.80 -12.70
CA ARG A 104 -12.44 -7.40 -13.13
C ARG A 104 -11.83 -6.35 -12.20
N ILE A 105 -11.85 -6.66 -10.90
CA ILE A 105 -11.19 -5.82 -9.86
C ILE A 105 -9.76 -6.27 -9.68
N VAL A 106 -8.83 -5.33 -9.79
CA VAL A 106 -7.39 -5.48 -9.55
C VAL A 106 -7.04 -4.82 -8.23
N LEU A 107 -6.18 -5.45 -7.44
CA LEU A 107 -5.62 -4.82 -6.25
C LEU A 107 -4.20 -4.35 -6.53
N TRP A 108 -3.92 -3.11 -6.19
CA TRP A 108 -2.60 -2.52 -6.28
C TRP A 108 -2.17 -1.98 -4.91
N GLY A 109 -1.02 -2.38 -4.44
CA GLY A 109 -0.47 -1.87 -3.20
C GLY A 109 1.04 -1.72 -3.25
N THR A 110 1.54 -0.71 -2.56
CA THR A 110 2.97 -0.46 -2.44
C THR A 110 3.44 -0.54 -1.00
N SER A 111 4.65 -1.02 -0.76
CA SER A 111 5.23 -1.12 0.58
C SER A 111 4.30 -1.88 1.55
N TYR A 112 3.81 -1.24 2.59
CA TYR A 112 2.90 -1.84 3.57
C TYR A 112 1.60 -2.34 2.94
N SER A 113 1.01 -1.56 2.03
CA SER A 113 -0.15 -1.99 1.23
C SER A 113 0.18 -3.08 0.21
N GLY A 114 1.42 -3.18 -0.23
CA GLY A 114 1.89 -4.33 -1.00
C GLY A 114 1.71 -5.65 -0.25
N GLY A 115 1.90 -5.63 1.08
CA GLY A 115 1.54 -6.74 1.96
C GLY A 115 0.03 -6.92 2.12
N HIS A 116 -0.72 -5.83 2.26
CA HIS A 116 -2.18 -5.88 2.44
C HIS A 116 -2.89 -6.53 1.25
N VAL A 117 -2.51 -6.20 0.02
CA VAL A 117 -3.14 -6.79 -1.18
C VAL A 117 -2.93 -8.31 -1.24
N LEU A 118 -1.78 -8.83 -0.80
CA LEU A 118 -1.57 -10.28 -0.69
C LEU A 118 -2.53 -10.91 0.33
N ALA A 119 -2.71 -10.26 1.49
CA ALA A 119 -3.59 -10.77 2.54
C ALA A 119 -5.07 -10.73 2.14
N ILE A 120 -5.50 -9.67 1.44
CA ILE A 120 -6.89 -9.46 1.02
C ILE A 120 -7.26 -10.41 -0.12
N ALA A 121 -6.41 -10.52 -1.14
CA ALA A 121 -6.69 -11.32 -2.32
C ALA A 121 -6.86 -12.82 -2.02
N THR A 122 -6.25 -13.33 -0.95
CA THR A 122 -6.47 -14.73 -0.54
C THR A 122 -7.88 -15.01 -0.04
N ALA A 123 -8.61 -14.00 0.40
CA ALA A 123 -9.96 -14.12 0.95
C ALA A 123 -11.07 -13.76 -0.06
N ASP A 124 -10.71 -13.26 -1.26
CA ASP A 124 -11.69 -12.89 -2.29
C ASP A 124 -11.27 -13.45 -3.67
N ALA A 125 -11.86 -14.56 -4.05
CA ALA A 125 -11.58 -15.25 -5.32
C ALA A 125 -12.06 -14.47 -6.57
N ARG A 126 -12.83 -13.38 -6.40
CA ARG A 126 -13.29 -12.51 -7.49
C ARG A 126 -12.29 -11.40 -7.84
N ILE A 127 -11.12 -11.36 -7.20
CA ILE A 127 -10.03 -10.47 -7.59
C ILE A 127 -9.41 -11.02 -8.88
N ALA A 128 -9.32 -10.15 -9.89
CA ALA A 128 -8.83 -10.54 -11.22
C ALA A 128 -7.29 -10.62 -11.29
N ALA A 129 -6.59 -9.71 -10.62
CA ALA A 129 -5.12 -9.70 -10.54
C ALA A 129 -4.65 -8.88 -9.32
N VAL A 130 -3.38 -9.07 -8.96
CA VAL A 130 -2.72 -8.33 -7.86
C VAL A 130 -1.40 -7.76 -8.36
N ILE A 131 -1.13 -6.49 -8.04
CA ILE A 131 0.19 -5.86 -8.15
C ILE A 131 0.67 -5.49 -6.76
N SER A 132 1.85 -5.98 -6.41
CA SER A 132 2.49 -5.76 -5.10
C SER A 132 3.88 -5.15 -5.33
N GLN A 133 3.98 -3.82 -5.09
CA GLN A 133 5.18 -3.04 -5.37
C GLN A 133 6.01 -2.82 -4.11
N ALA A 134 7.34 -3.08 -4.18
CA ALA A 134 8.29 -2.94 -3.06
C ALA A 134 7.70 -3.44 -1.72
N PRO A 135 7.13 -4.67 -1.68
CA PRO A 135 6.13 -5.00 -0.67
C PRO A 135 6.72 -5.34 0.70
N TYR A 136 5.99 -4.95 1.74
CA TYR A 136 6.16 -5.45 3.09
C TYR A 136 5.58 -6.87 3.19
N THR A 137 6.42 -7.88 3.06
CA THR A 137 5.97 -9.29 3.05
C THR A 137 6.29 -10.04 4.35
N ASP A 138 7.28 -9.60 5.10
CA ASP A 138 7.77 -10.27 6.31
C ASP A 138 8.23 -9.27 7.37
N SER A 139 7.50 -9.23 8.49
CA SER A 139 7.80 -8.35 9.61
C SER A 139 9.17 -8.60 10.25
N ILE A 140 9.60 -9.87 10.33
CA ILE A 140 10.87 -10.21 10.99
C ILE A 140 12.03 -9.66 10.16
N ALA A 141 12.00 -9.89 8.83
CA ALA A 141 13.02 -9.36 7.94
C ALA A 141 13.07 -7.83 7.95
N THR A 142 11.90 -7.17 7.97
CA THR A 142 11.82 -5.70 8.06
C THR A 142 12.33 -5.18 9.40
N LEU A 143 12.02 -5.83 10.52
CA LEU A 143 12.55 -5.45 11.83
C LEU A 143 14.08 -5.54 11.89
N MET A 144 14.69 -6.46 11.16
CA MET A 144 16.17 -6.56 11.08
C MET A 144 16.81 -5.35 10.37
N CYS A 145 16.04 -4.56 9.61
CA CYS A 145 16.49 -3.31 9.02
C CYS A 145 16.41 -2.12 9.99
N VAL A 146 15.71 -2.27 11.12
CA VAL A 146 15.59 -1.22 12.14
C VAL A 146 16.77 -1.31 13.10
N ALA A 147 17.44 -0.18 13.36
CA ALA A 147 18.55 -0.14 14.30
C ALA A 147 18.12 -0.68 15.70
N PRO A 148 18.90 -1.58 16.34
CA PRO A 148 18.50 -2.23 17.60
C PRO A 148 18.10 -1.24 18.71
N ARG A 149 18.80 -0.11 18.81
CA ARG A 149 18.46 0.97 19.76
C ARG A 149 17.07 1.57 19.49
N ASN A 150 16.68 1.68 18.21
CA ASN A 150 15.37 2.18 17.84
C ASN A 150 14.28 1.14 18.13
N ILE A 151 14.55 -0.16 17.96
CA ILE A 151 13.61 -1.22 18.35
C ILE A 151 13.26 -1.11 19.85
N VAL A 152 14.26 -0.95 20.72
CA VAL A 152 14.04 -0.81 22.16
C VAL A 152 13.25 0.46 22.47
N ARG A 153 13.65 1.61 21.92
CA ARG A 153 12.97 2.90 22.15
C ARG A 153 11.54 2.90 21.63
N LEU A 154 11.32 2.38 20.41
CA LEU A 154 9.98 2.22 19.84
C LEU A 154 9.11 1.29 20.68
N GLY A 155 9.67 0.18 21.19
CA GLY A 155 8.97 -0.72 22.10
C GLY A 155 8.51 -0.03 23.40
N VAL A 156 9.37 0.81 24.00
CA VAL A 156 9.01 1.60 25.19
C VAL A 156 7.90 2.60 24.87
N GLU A 157 8.01 3.34 23.76
CA GLU A 157 6.95 4.29 23.36
C GLU A 157 5.64 3.59 23.02
N ALA A 158 5.71 2.40 22.41
CA ALA A 158 4.53 1.60 22.11
C ALA A 158 3.80 1.10 23.36
N LEU A 159 4.54 0.66 24.38
CA LEU A 159 3.95 0.28 25.67
C LEU A 159 3.30 1.48 26.38
N ARG A 160 3.98 2.63 26.40
CA ARG A 160 3.45 3.88 26.96
C ARG A 160 2.19 4.33 26.23
N ASP A 161 2.18 4.23 24.90
CA ASP A 161 1.03 4.56 24.07
C ASP A 161 -0.15 3.62 24.34
N GLN A 162 0.11 2.31 24.42
CA GLN A 162 -0.94 1.34 24.71
C GLN A 162 -1.54 1.51 26.10
N LEU A 163 -0.71 1.77 27.12
CA LEU A 163 -1.19 2.07 28.47
C LEU A 163 -1.98 3.38 28.50
N GLY A 164 -1.47 4.41 27.81
CA GLY A 164 -2.19 5.68 27.64
C GLY A 164 -3.57 5.50 27.00
N ALA A 165 -3.67 4.65 25.98
CA ALA A 165 -4.93 4.37 25.31
C ALA A 165 -5.98 3.74 26.23
N TRP A 166 -5.58 2.81 27.09
CA TRP A 166 -6.47 2.22 28.09
C TRP A 166 -6.98 3.23 29.12
N LEU A 167 -6.24 4.32 29.31
CA LEU A 167 -6.60 5.45 30.18
C LEU A 167 -7.29 6.60 29.42
N GLY A 168 -7.71 6.39 28.17
CA GLY A 168 -8.37 7.41 27.34
C GLY A 168 -7.47 8.58 26.91
N ARG A 169 -6.13 8.43 27.01
CA ARG A 169 -5.18 9.47 26.60
C ARG A 169 -4.98 9.50 25.08
N PRO A 170 -4.63 10.66 24.49
CA PRO A 170 -4.26 10.77 23.09
C PRO A 170 -3.06 9.89 22.76
N PRO A 171 -2.90 9.48 21.48
CA PRO A 171 -1.79 8.62 21.07
C PRO A 171 -0.44 9.31 21.25
N ARG A 172 0.57 8.49 21.58
CA ARG A 172 1.96 8.91 21.51
C ARG A 172 2.45 8.68 20.09
N LEU A 173 2.75 9.76 19.39
CA LEU A 173 3.22 9.73 18.04
C LEU A 173 4.75 9.59 18.01
N VAL A 174 5.25 8.77 17.07
CA VAL A 174 6.67 8.55 16.84
C VAL A 174 6.97 8.72 15.35
N PRO A 175 8.18 9.17 14.97
CA PRO A 175 8.53 9.38 13.58
C PRO A 175 8.54 8.08 12.77
N ALA A 176 8.01 8.12 11.54
CA ALA A 176 8.07 7.04 10.57
C ALA A 176 9.43 7.00 9.87
N LEU A 177 9.87 8.14 9.34
CA LEU A 177 11.10 8.33 8.58
C LEU A 177 12.08 9.23 9.34
N GLY A 178 13.36 9.00 9.15
CA GLY A 178 14.41 9.87 9.67
C GLY A 178 15.77 9.56 9.07
N ALA A 179 16.70 10.50 9.23
CA ALA A 179 18.08 10.33 8.80
C ALA A 179 18.77 9.13 9.50
N PRO A 180 19.79 8.52 8.90
CA PRO A 180 20.56 7.47 9.54
C PRO A 180 21.04 7.90 10.93
N GLY A 181 20.79 7.04 11.91
CA GLY A 181 21.21 7.32 13.29
C GLY A 181 20.19 8.09 14.13
N THR A 182 19.08 8.58 13.60
CA THR A 182 18.01 9.25 14.34
C THR A 182 17.00 8.25 14.90
N PHE A 183 16.04 8.76 15.68
CA PHE A 183 14.95 7.97 16.22
C PHE A 183 13.77 7.96 15.23
N ALA A 184 13.64 6.89 14.46
CA ALA A 184 12.52 6.62 13.57
C ALA A 184 12.44 5.11 13.27
N VAL A 185 11.38 4.66 12.60
CA VAL A 185 11.26 3.27 12.13
C VAL A 185 12.15 3.03 10.91
N ILE A 186 12.05 3.89 9.92
CA ILE A 186 12.79 3.80 8.66
C ILE A 186 13.93 4.82 8.72
N THR A 187 15.17 4.33 8.81
CA THR A 187 16.37 5.17 8.87
C THR A 187 17.42 4.74 7.84
N ALA A 188 16.97 4.10 6.75
CA ALA A 188 17.86 3.74 5.64
C ALA A 188 18.42 5.01 4.97
N PRO A 189 19.69 4.99 4.53
CA PRO A 189 20.27 6.12 3.84
C PRO A 189 19.43 6.57 2.64
N GLY A 190 19.15 7.86 2.54
CA GLY A 190 18.38 8.44 1.45
C GLY A 190 16.85 8.26 1.55
N ALA A 191 16.32 7.36 2.39
CA ALA A 191 14.90 7.04 2.44
C ALA A 191 14.03 8.28 2.75
N GLU A 192 14.42 9.09 3.73
CA GLU A 192 13.69 10.30 4.11
C GLU A 192 13.66 11.33 2.98
N SER A 193 14.79 11.62 2.36
CA SER A 193 14.88 12.60 1.27
C SER A 193 14.13 12.14 0.01
N THR A 194 14.25 10.85 -0.33
CA THR A 194 13.57 10.29 -1.51
C THR A 194 12.05 10.28 -1.29
N PHE A 195 11.57 9.92 -0.08
CA PHE A 195 10.14 9.99 0.21
C PHE A 195 9.62 11.43 0.20
N ASN A 196 10.35 12.39 0.80
CA ASN A 196 9.96 13.79 0.79
C ASN A 196 9.80 14.35 -0.64
N ALA A 197 10.57 13.83 -1.60
CA ALA A 197 10.42 14.20 -3.01
C ALA A 197 9.16 13.60 -3.68
N LEU A 198 8.51 12.61 -3.05
CA LEU A 198 7.25 12.02 -3.51
C LEU A 198 6.03 12.72 -2.92
N VAL A 199 6.19 13.49 -1.85
CA VAL A 199 5.09 14.19 -1.18
C VAL A 199 4.45 15.19 -2.15
N GLY A 200 3.19 14.95 -2.47
CA GLY A 200 2.44 15.78 -3.41
C GLY A 200 2.08 17.15 -2.83
N PRO A 201 1.78 18.14 -3.68
CA PRO A 201 1.48 19.49 -3.23
C PRO A 201 0.19 19.60 -2.39
N ASN A 202 -0.71 18.65 -2.53
CA ASN A 202 -1.97 18.58 -1.77
C ASN A 202 -1.94 17.54 -0.66
N SER A 203 -0.77 16.94 -0.39
CA SER A 203 -0.63 15.88 0.60
C SER A 203 -0.83 16.41 2.01
N GLU A 204 -1.64 15.71 2.79
CA GLU A 204 -1.78 15.86 4.24
C GLU A 204 -0.86 14.91 5.01
N TRP A 205 0.20 14.43 4.38
CA TRP A 205 1.14 13.53 5.00
C TRP A 205 1.80 14.12 6.25
N ARG A 206 1.93 13.29 7.27
CA ARG A 206 2.62 13.63 8.51
C ARG A 206 3.62 12.52 8.82
N ASN A 207 4.88 12.90 9.05
CA ASN A 207 5.97 11.95 9.37
C ASN A 207 5.84 11.38 10.78
N GLU A 208 4.69 10.80 11.11
CA GLU A 208 4.43 10.26 12.43
C GLU A 208 3.31 9.22 12.42
N PHE A 209 3.28 8.37 13.44
CA PHE A 209 2.20 7.40 13.66
C PHE A 209 2.09 7.04 15.14
N ALA A 210 0.94 6.51 15.56
CA ALA A 210 0.69 6.05 16.93
C ALA A 210 1.58 4.85 17.24
N ALA A 211 2.42 4.98 18.27
CA ALA A 211 3.49 4.04 18.59
C ALA A 211 2.99 2.62 18.91
N ARG A 212 1.74 2.46 19.41
CA ARG A 212 1.13 1.17 19.77
C ARG A 212 1.09 0.16 18.62
N LEU A 213 1.19 0.60 17.37
CA LEU A 213 1.33 -0.29 16.22
C LEU A 213 2.51 -1.26 16.39
N ILE A 214 3.63 -0.79 16.93
CA ILE A 214 4.89 -1.56 17.06
C ILE A 214 4.66 -2.86 17.85
N LEU A 215 3.73 -2.90 18.80
CA LEU A 215 3.38 -4.11 19.55
C LEU A 215 2.80 -5.23 18.67
N LYS A 216 2.23 -4.87 17.51
CA LYS A 216 1.64 -5.82 16.55
C LYS A 216 2.47 -5.97 15.28
N PHE A 217 3.44 -5.10 15.07
CA PHE A 217 4.23 -5.03 13.84
C PHE A 217 4.93 -6.34 13.53
N GLY A 218 5.55 -6.98 14.52
CA GLY A 218 6.29 -8.24 14.38
C GLY A 218 5.45 -9.47 14.00
N PHE A 219 4.12 -9.40 14.12
CA PHE A 219 3.22 -10.54 13.85
C PHE A 219 2.60 -10.51 12.44
N TYR A 220 2.78 -9.42 11.69
CA TYR A 220 2.18 -9.28 10.37
C TYR A 220 3.13 -9.77 9.28
N ARG A 221 2.88 -10.98 8.77
CA ARG A 221 3.68 -11.64 7.73
C ARG A 221 2.82 -12.03 6.51
N PRO A 222 2.33 -11.06 5.74
CA PRO A 222 1.39 -11.30 4.65
C PRO A 222 1.97 -12.17 3.52
N GLY A 223 3.28 -12.16 3.30
CA GLY A 223 3.95 -12.99 2.31
C GLY A 223 3.73 -14.50 2.50
N LEU A 224 3.45 -14.95 3.74
CA LEU A 224 3.11 -16.35 4.01
C LEU A 224 1.78 -16.79 3.38
N LYS A 225 0.91 -15.84 3.05
CA LYS A 225 -0.39 -16.09 2.40
C LYS A 225 -0.28 -16.23 0.89
N ALA A 226 0.82 -15.82 0.26
CA ALA A 226 0.99 -15.80 -1.19
C ALA A 226 0.71 -17.16 -1.87
N LYS A 227 1.03 -18.27 -1.20
CA LYS A 227 0.74 -19.65 -1.67
C LYS A 227 -0.75 -19.95 -1.88
N HIS A 228 -1.65 -19.13 -1.34
CA HIS A 228 -3.09 -19.30 -1.46
C HIS A 228 -3.73 -18.38 -2.51
N LEU A 229 -2.93 -17.54 -3.18
CA LEU A 229 -3.41 -16.69 -4.27
C LEU A 229 -3.81 -17.53 -5.48
N LYS A 230 -4.98 -17.26 -6.02
CA LYS A 230 -5.54 -17.98 -7.18
C LYS A 230 -5.41 -17.19 -8.49
N MET A 231 -5.30 -15.87 -8.39
CA MET A 231 -5.21 -14.92 -9.49
C MET A 231 -3.75 -14.63 -9.86
N PRO A 232 -3.49 -14.05 -11.04
CA PRO A 232 -2.17 -13.53 -11.41
C PRO A 232 -1.64 -12.52 -10.38
N LEU A 233 -0.37 -12.63 -10.02
CA LEU A 233 0.36 -11.72 -9.15
C LEU A 233 1.56 -11.15 -9.90
N LEU A 234 1.69 -9.82 -9.96
CA LEU A 234 2.94 -9.16 -10.30
C LEU A 234 3.59 -8.64 -9.01
N MET A 235 4.81 -9.08 -8.74
CA MET A 235 5.62 -8.59 -7.62
C MET A 235 6.79 -7.78 -8.16
N CYS A 236 6.77 -6.47 -7.92
CA CYS A 236 7.86 -5.56 -8.27
C CYS A 236 8.78 -5.41 -7.07
N VAL A 237 10.02 -5.88 -7.15
CA VAL A 237 10.99 -5.83 -6.04
C VAL A 237 12.13 -4.87 -6.35
N CYS A 238 12.62 -4.19 -5.33
CA CYS A 238 13.78 -3.32 -5.41
C CYS A 238 15.01 -4.07 -4.90
N ASP A 239 16.05 -4.18 -5.75
CA ASP A 239 17.24 -4.97 -5.43
C ASP A 239 18.11 -4.34 -4.32
N GLN A 240 17.97 -3.02 -4.13
CA GLN A 240 18.70 -2.25 -3.11
C GLN A 240 17.79 -1.78 -1.97
N ASP A 241 16.66 -2.48 -1.75
CA ASP A 241 15.69 -2.11 -0.71
C ASP A 241 16.22 -2.39 0.69
N ALA A 242 16.59 -1.33 1.40
CA ALA A 242 17.03 -1.37 2.79
C ALA A 242 15.90 -1.17 3.80
N THR A 243 14.65 -1.02 3.33
CA THR A 243 13.45 -0.82 4.15
C THR A 243 12.61 -2.10 4.24
N THR A 244 12.27 -2.68 3.09
CA THR A 244 11.55 -3.95 2.99
C THR A 244 12.36 -4.92 2.12
N PRO A 245 13.26 -5.73 2.72
CA PRO A 245 14.20 -6.55 1.97
C PRO A 245 13.52 -7.41 0.90
N MET A 246 14.12 -7.47 -0.30
CA MET A 246 13.51 -8.16 -1.45
C MET A 246 13.42 -9.69 -1.27
N VAL A 247 14.36 -10.30 -0.53
CA VAL A 247 14.45 -11.78 -0.41
C VAL A 247 13.17 -12.42 0.11
N PRO A 248 12.51 -11.94 1.19
CA PRO A 248 11.21 -12.47 1.60
C PRO A 248 10.12 -12.30 0.54
N SER A 249 10.18 -11.23 -0.24
CA SER A 249 9.19 -10.94 -1.29
C SER A 249 9.34 -11.89 -2.47
N VAL A 250 10.56 -12.14 -2.92
CA VAL A 250 10.84 -13.15 -3.95
C VAL A 250 10.38 -14.52 -3.49
N LYS A 251 10.73 -14.95 -2.26
CA LYS A 251 10.27 -16.22 -1.68
C LYS A 251 8.74 -16.31 -1.55
N ALA A 252 8.06 -15.19 -1.34
CA ALA A 252 6.59 -15.17 -1.33
C ALA A 252 6.03 -15.36 -2.73
N ALA A 253 6.61 -14.72 -3.74
CA ALA A 253 6.24 -14.88 -5.14
C ALA A 253 6.48 -16.31 -5.65
N GLU A 254 7.62 -16.93 -5.33
CA GLU A 254 7.93 -18.33 -5.67
C GLU A 254 6.88 -19.33 -5.15
N ARG A 255 6.20 -18.99 -4.06
CA ARG A 255 5.13 -19.83 -3.49
C ARG A 255 3.76 -19.56 -4.12
N ALA A 256 3.59 -18.45 -4.81
CA ALA A 256 2.32 -18.10 -5.44
C ALA A 256 2.19 -18.81 -6.80
N PRO A 257 1.08 -19.51 -7.07
CA PRO A 257 0.95 -20.38 -8.26
C PRO A 257 1.05 -19.64 -9.60
N ARG A 258 0.77 -18.33 -9.63
CA ARG A 258 0.69 -17.52 -10.86
C ARG A 258 1.41 -16.19 -10.68
N ALA A 259 2.61 -16.19 -10.10
CA ALA A 259 3.38 -14.98 -9.86
C ALA A 259 4.40 -14.72 -10.98
N GLU A 260 4.54 -13.44 -11.29
CA GLU A 260 5.67 -12.87 -12.05
C GLU A 260 6.45 -11.96 -11.11
N VAL A 261 7.79 -12.01 -11.15
CA VAL A 261 8.66 -11.10 -10.39
C VAL A 261 9.37 -10.19 -11.36
N ARG A 262 9.37 -8.89 -11.07
CA ARG A 262 10.18 -7.90 -11.77
C ARG A 262 11.17 -7.29 -10.79
N HIS A 263 12.43 -7.29 -11.17
CA HIS A 263 13.55 -6.75 -10.43
C HIS A 263 13.89 -5.35 -10.94
N TYR A 264 14.08 -4.41 -10.00
CA TYR A 264 14.48 -3.04 -10.32
C TYR A 264 15.69 -2.65 -9.47
N PRO A 265 16.74 -2.05 -10.08
CA PRO A 265 17.99 -1.72 -9.39
C PRO A 265 17.87 -0.45 -8.54
N TYR A 266 16.85 -0.39 -7.69
CA TYR A 266 16.46 0.79 -6.91
C TYR A 266 16.41 0.50 -5.42
N GLY A 267 16.46 1.58 -4.61
CA GLY A 267 16.00 1.61 -3.24
C GLY A 267 14.47 1.65 -3.12
N HIS A 268 13.97 1.65 -1.89
CA HIS A 268 12.55 1.48 -1.58
C HIS A 268 11.64 2.52 -2.23
N PHE A 269 12.04 3.79 -2.25
CA PHE A 269 11.22 4.89 -2.74
C PHE A 269 11.58 5.34 -4.16
N ASP A 270 12.75 4.95 -4.69
CA ASP A 270 13.19 5.33 -6.03
C ASP A 270 12.32 4.71 -7.13
N ILE A 271 11.74 3.52 -6.86
CA ILE A 271 10.87 2.80 -7.79
C ILE A 271 9.65 3.60 -8.24
N TYR A 272 9.18 4.57 -7.42
CA TYR A 272 7.99 5.35 -7.73
C TYR A 272 8.16 6.28 -8.92
N GLN A 273 9.37 6.69 -9.21
CA GLN A 273 9.67 7.70 -10.23
C GLN A 273 9.97 7.10 -11.62
N ASP A 274 10.32 5.82 -11.70
CA ASP A 274 10.69 5.20 -12.98
C ASP A 274 9.47 4.89 -13.86
N PRO A 275 9.39 5.49 -15.07
CA PRO A 275 8.31 5.21 -16.01
C PRO A 275 8.27 3.75 -16.49
N ARG A 276 9.40 3.03 -16.49
CA ARG A 276 9.46 1.61 -16.86
C ARG A 276 8.65 0.74 -15.91
N VAL A 277 8.67 1.05 -14.63
CA VAL A 277 7.88 0.33 -13.62
C VAL A 277 6.38 0.44 -13.90
N LYS A 278 5.93 1.64 -14.24
CA LYS A 278 4.53 1.89 -14.63
C LYS A 278 4.15 1.14 -15.91
N ALA A 279 5.04 1.18 -16.92
CA ALA A 279 4.83 0.49 -18.20
C ALA A 279 4.75 -1.03 -18.01
N ASP A 280 5.63 -1.64 -17.22
CA ASP A 280 5.63 -3.07 -16.89
C ASP A 280 4.33 -3.49 -16.19
N GLN A 281 3.83 -2.67 -15.27
CA GLN A 281 2.58 -2.92 -14.56
C GLN A 281 1.36 -2.80 -15.48
N VAL A 282 1.34 -1.79 -16.34
CA VAL A 282 0.30 -1.64 -17.38
C VAL A 282 0.30 -2.85 -18.31
N ALA A 283 1.46 -3.25 -18.84
CA ALA A 283 1.58 -4.41 -19.72
C ALA A 283 1.10 -5.72 -19.05
N PHE A 284 1.42 -5.90 -17.75
CA PHE A 284 0.90 -7.03 -16.97
C PHE A 284 -0.63 -7.03 -16.93
N LEU A 285 -1.26 -5.89 -16.61
CA LEU A 285 -2.72 -5.80 -16.51
C LEU A 285 -3.41 -5.96 -17.86
N GLN A 286 -2.86 -5.38 -18.93
CA GLN A 286 -3.40 -5.54 -20.29
C GLN A 286 -3.43 -7.02 -20.70
N ARG A 287 -2.36 -7.75 -20.45
CA ARG A 287 -2.23 -9.16 -20.76
C ARG A 287 -3.15 -10.04 -19.89
N THR A 288 -3.23 -9.77 -18.59
CA THR A 288 -3.91 -10.65 -17.63
C THR A 288 -5.39 -10.34 -17.40
N VAL A 289 -5.82 -9.09 -17.61
CA VAL A 289 -7.17 -8.62 -17.27
C VAL A 289 -7.96 -8.17 -18.50
N GLN A 290 -7.28 -7.58 -19.49
CA GLN A 290 -7.94 -7.14 -20.74
C GLN A 290 -7.83 -8.17 -21.87
N GLY A 291 -6.92 -9.16 -21.78
CA GLY A 291 -6.73 -10.18 -22.80
C GLY A 291 -6.05 -9.65 -24.08
N VAL A 292 -5.35 -8.53 -23.98
CA VAL A 292 -4.57 -7.96 -25.09
C VAL A 292 -3.25 -8.73 -25.18
N SER A 293 -3.01 -9.37 -26.34
CA SER A 293 -1.72 -9.99 -26.65
C SER A 293 -0.64 -8.91 -26.74
N ALA A 294 0.53 -9.18 -26.16
CA ALA A 294 1.69 -8.28 -26.23
C ALA A 294 2.30 -8.27 -27.62
#